data_88780571df9200fb1902354923a47084
#
_entry.id   88780571df9200fb1902354923a47084
#
_cell.length_a   1.000
_cell.length_b   1.000
_cell.length_c   1.000
_cell.angle_alpha   90.00
_cell.angle_beta   90.00
_cell.angle_gamma   90.00
#
_symmetry.space_group_name_H-M   'P 1'
#
loop_
_entity.id
_entity.type
_entity.pdbx_description
1 polymer ?
#
loop_
_entity_poly.entity_id
_entity_poly.type
_entity_poly.pdbx_seq_one_letter_code
_entity_poly.pdbx_strand_id
1 'polypeptide(L)'
;MRNAALSFMLLLSGTVAAAEAPAPEPPAAAPATAPAAPIIEHGHFDLSRPEIQSFVDQVAAQGLDRGQVTTVLAAAEAQPKIIESMEKPAEKTLQWWEYRARMLTPLRIDGGAQLWREHKELLDRIAIEYQVAPEYLLAVLGVETQYGRTTGKYHVLDALSTLAFDYPARAPFFRKELGEFLLLTHEEGLDPLTVRGSYAGAMGALQFMPSSYRRYAVNADHAATRDLWNDWADIFASVANYLHQYGWQYGAPVLADAQLVGVGALTPPEHISLNDSLGALRARGLIVDTALPDTTPALLIGAQQQDVMSYRVGFQNFYVITRYNTSPLYAMAVHDLAMAIKQQLGQEAAL
;
A
#
# COMPACT_ATOMS: atom_id res chain seq x y z
N MET A 1 -25.03 33.50 59.05
CA MET A 1 -25.85 33.28 57.86
C MET A 1 -24.91 33.27 56.70
N ARG A 2 -24.51 32.12 56.24
CA ARG A 2 -23.49 31.96 55.14
C ARG A 2 -24.15 31.17 54.02
N ASN A 3 -24.40 31.87 52.89
CA ASN A 3 -24.85 31.24 51.63
C ASN A 3 -23.68 30.59 50.95
N ALA A 4 -23.78 29.28 50.71
CA ALA A 4 -22.87 28.50 49.88
C ALA A 4 -23.54 28.40 48.47
N ALA A 5 -22.87 28.92 47.47
CA ALA A 5 -23.24 28.72 46.06
C ALA A 5 -22.58 27.45 45.54
N LEU A 6 -23.39 26.47 45.14
CA LEU A 6 -22.92 25.30 44.39
C LEU A 6 -22.78 25.64 42.91
N SER A 7 -21.55 25.60 42.40
CA SER A 7 -21.31 25.63 40.96
C SER A 7 -21.43 24.22 40.39
N PHE A 8 -22.39 24.07 39.49
CA PHE A 8 -22.60 22.84 38.68
C PHE A 8 -21.70 22.92 37.43
N MET A 9 -20.68 22.09 37.36
CA MET A 9 -19.81 21.95 36.21
C MET A 9 -20.40 20.89 35.28
N LEU A 10 -21.00 21.31 34.15
CA LEU A 10 -21.45 20.42 33.09
C LEU A 10 -20.24 19.94 32.32
N LEU A 11 -19.89 18.66 32.47
CA LEU A 11 -18.97 17.95 31.58
C LEU A 11 -19.74 17.55 30.32
N LEU A 12 -19.52 18.29 29.22
CA LEU A 12 -19.92 17.85 27.88
C LEU A 12 -18.87 16.80 27.40
N SER A 13 -19.24 15.54 27.52
CA SER A 13 -18.54 14.45 26.82
C SER A 13 -18.96 14.45 25.36
N GLY A 14 -18.24 15.17 24.51
CA GLY A 14 -18.34 15.06 23.08
C GLY A 14 -17.68 13.78 22.59
N THR A 15 -18.48 12.76 22.27
CA THR A 15 -18.02 11.60 21.50
C THR A 15 -17.74 12.08 20.08
N VAL A 16 -16.44 12.28 19.75
CA VAL A 16 -16.00 12.41 18.37
C VAL A 16 -16.18 11.04 17.73
N ALA A 17 -17.21 10.90 16.90
CA ALA A 17 -17.35 9.75 16.02
C ALA A 17 -16.16 9.78 15.04
N ALA A 18 -15.24 8.85 15.20
CA ALA A 18 -14.21 8.61 14.19
C ALA A 18 -14.92 8.23 12.89
N ALA A 19 -14.81 9.06 11.86
CA ALA A 19 -15.28 8.71 10.54
C ALA A 19 -14.47 7.51 10.06
N GLU A 20 -15.15 6.40 9.87
CA GLU A 20 -14.59 5.17 9.32
C GLU A 20 -14.00 5.48 7.93
N ALA A 21 -12.67 5.39 7.80
CA ALA A 21 -12.00 5.59 6.52
C ALA A 21 -12.52 4.50 5.55
N PRO A 22 -13.06 4.84 4.37
CA PRO A 22 -13.49 3.82 3.42
C PRO A 22 -12.29 2.94 3.06
N ALA A 23 -12.46 1.63 3.26
CA ALA A 23 -11.46 0.64 2.87
C ALA A 23 -11.09 0.83 1.39
N PRO A 24 -9.80 0.67 0.99
CA PRO A 24 -9.47 0.57 -0.42
C PRO A 24 -10.28 -0.59 -0.98
N GLU A 25 -10.93 -0.38 -2.12
CA GLU A 25 -11.58 -1.49 -2.81
C GLU A 25 -10.52 -2.57 -3.06
N PRO A 26 -10.77 -3.82 -2.62
CA PRO A 26 -9.85 -4.90 -2.91
C PRO A 26 -9.70 -5.00 -4.43
N PRO A 27 -8.53 -5.40 -4.95
CA PRO A 27 -8.40 -5.70 -6.36
C PRO A 27 -9.48 -6.73 -6.72
N ALA A 28 -10.44 -6.33 -7.58
CA ALA A 28 -11.57 -7.16 -7.94
C ALA A 28 -11.05 -8.51 -8.43
N ALA A 29 -11.57 -9.59 -7.87
CA ALA A 29 -11.32 -10.94 -8.37
C ALA A 29 -11.62 -10.97 -9.89
N ALA A 30 -10.74 -11.56 -10.67
CA ALA A 30 -10.90 -11.64 -12.12
C ALA A 30 -12.23 -12.35 -12.42
N PRO A 31 -13.14 -11.74 -13.20
CA PRO A 31 -14.35 -12.43 -13.62
C PRO A 31 -13.98 -13.61 -14.52
N ALA A 32 -14.68 -14.72 -14.35
CA ALA A 32 -14.57 -15.87 -15.23
C ALA A 32 -14.89 -15.45 -16.67
N THR A 33 -14.00 -15.81 -17.61
CA THR A 33 -14.14 -15.65 -19.08
C THR A 33 -14.57 -14.24 -19.54
N ALA A 34 -13.60 -13.29 -19.52
CA ALA A 34 -13.72 -12.08 -20.29
C ALA A 34 -13.60 -12.39 -21.81
N PRO A 35 -14.35 -11.69 -22.70
CA PRO A 35 -14.13 -11.78 -24.13
C PRO A 35 -12.66 -11.41 -24.44
N ALA A 36 -12.09 -12.07 -25.48
CA ALA A 36 -10.72 -11.79 -25.90
C ALA A 36 -10.51 -10.28 -26.03
N ALA A 37 -9.46 -9.76 -25.37
CA ALA A 37 -9.13 -8.35 -25.46
C ALA A 37 -8.93 -7.96 -26.93
N PRO A 38 -9.39 -6.79 -27.37
CA PRO A 38 -9.14 -6.31 -28.72
C PRO A 38 -7.63 -6.27 -28.97
N ILE A 39 -7.21 -6.62 -30.21
CA ILE A 39 -5.82 -6.47 -30.62
C ILE A 39 -5.54 -4.95 -30.65
N ILE A 40 -4.76 -4.51 -29.67
CA ILE A 40 -4.38 -3.10 -29.54
C ILE A 40 -3.09 -2.89 -30.30
N GLU A 41 -3.12 -2.00 -31.28
CA GLU A 41 -1.92 -1.55 -31.97
C GLU A 41 -1.24 -0.44 -31.15
N HIS A 42 0.10 -0.39 -31.21
CA HIS A 42 0.84 0.77 -30.69
C HIS A 42 0.39 2.03 -31.42
N GLY A 43 0.04 3.09 -30.68
CA GLY A 43 -0.37 4.35 -31.26
C GLY A 43 -1.17 5.21 -30.30
N HIS A 44 -1.53 6.39 -30.78
CA HIS A 44 -2.37 7.30 -30.02
C HIS A 44 -3.82 6.82 -29.96
N PHE A 45 -4.51 7.20 -28.89
CA PHE A 45 -5.92 6.87 -28.71
C PHE A 45 -6.81 7.64 -29.68
N ASP A 46 -7.84 6.98 -30.23
CA ASP A 46 -8.92 7.67 -30.93
C ASP A 46 -9.79 8.41 -29.90
N LEU A 47 -9.56 9.72 -29.79
CA LEU A 47 -10.27 10.57 -28.84
C LEU A 47 -11.75 10.74 -29.16
N SER A 48 -12.23 10.31 -30.33
CA SER A 48 -13.67 10.33 -30.66
C SER A 48 -14.47 9.23 -29.96
N ARG A 49 -13.81 8.25 -29.34
CA ARG A 49 -14.45 7.17 -28.57
C ARG A 49 -15.34 7.74 -27.46
N PRO A 50 -16.61 7.30 -27.36
CA PRO A 50 -17.56 7.87 -26.40
C PRO A 50 -17.10 7.78 -24.93
N GLU A 51 -16.41 6.71 -24.54
CA GLU A 51 -15.88 6.53 -23.20
C GLU A 51 -14.74 7.52 -22.89
N ILE A 52 -13.94 7.93 -23.87
CA ILE A 52 -12.88 8.95 -23.70
C ILE A 52 -13.53 10.33 -23.60
N GLN A 53 -14.51 10.64 -24.44
CA GLN A 53 -15.23 11.92 -24.36
C GLN A 53 -15.95 12.07 -23.01
N SER A 54 -16.62 11.01 -22.55
CA SER A 54 -17.26 11.00 -21.22
C SER A 54 -16.25 11.20 -20.10
N PHE A 55 -15.07 10.57 -20.18
CA PHE A 55 -14.00 10.76 -19.23
C PHE A 55 -13.48 12.20 -19.21
N VAL A 56 -13.23 12.80 -20.39
CA VAL A 56 -12.81 14.21 -20.51
C VAL A 56 -13.82 15.14 -19.85
N ASP A 57 -15.13 14.92 -20.08
CA ASP A 57 -16.17 15.74 -19.48
C ASP A 57 -16.24 15.57 -17.95
N GLN A 58 -16.05 14.35 -17.45
CA GLN A 58 -16.01 14.06 -16.01
C GLN A 58 -14.82 14.74 -15.30
N VAL A 59 -13.63 14.72 -15.92
CA VAL A 59 -12.43 15.36 -15.36
C VAL A 59 -12.54 16.89 -15.45
N ALA A 60 -13.06 17.42 -16.54
CA ALA A 60 -13.33 18.86 -16.67
C ALA A 60 -14.33 19.36 -15.62
N ALA A 61 -15.35 18.57 -15.28
CA ALA A 61 -16.29 18.89 -14.22
C ALA A 61 -15.64 18.95 -12.82
N GLN A 62 -14.43 18.40 -12.65
CA GLN A 62 -13.64 18.49 -11.41
C GLN A 62 -12.69 19.70 -11.40
N GLY A 63 -12.74 20.59 -12.38
CA GLY A 63 -12.03 21.87 -12.39
C GLY A 63 -10.84 21.96 -13.35
N LEU A 64 -10.52 20.91 -14.12
CA LEU A 64 -9.50 20.96 -15.14
C LEU A 64 -10.06 21.55 -16.46
N ASP A 65 -9.21 22.27 -17.22
CA ASP A 65 -9.60 22.75 -18.53
C ASP A 65 -9.78 21.58 -19.51
N ARG A 66 -10.96 21.52 -20.15
CA ARG A 66 -11.32 20.44 -21.11
C ARG A 66 -10.34 20.33 -22.27
N GLY A 67 -9.85 21.46 -22.79
CA GLY A 67 -8.89 21.50 -23.89
C GLY A 67 -7.53 20.95 -23.45
N GLN A 68 -7.07 21.32 -22.26
CA GLN A 68 -5.84 20.79 -21.69
C GLN A 68 -5.91 19.27 -21.47
N VAL A 69 -7.00 18.77 -20.87
CA VAL A 69 -7.21 17.32 -20.69
C VAL A 69 -7.17 16.59 -22.04
N THR A 70 -7.85 17.15 -23.06
CA THR A 70 -7.87 16.57 -24.40
C THR A 70 -6.46 16.55 -25.01
N THR A 71 -5.70 17.64 -24.87
CA THR A 71 -4.32 17.75 -25.37
C THR A 71 -3.39 16.72 -24.71
N VAL A 72 -3.48 16.55 -23.40
CA VAL A 72 -2.69 15.56 -22.66
C VAL A 72 -3.04 14.14 -23.13
N LEU A 73 -4.33 13.81 -23.25
CA LEU A 73 -4.74 12.49 -23.73
C LEU A 73 -4.36 12.23 -25.19
N ALA A 74 -4.33 13.26 -26.03
CA ALA A 74 -3.86 13.14 -27.43
C ALA A 74 -2.38 12.74 -27.52
N ALA A 75 -1.58 13.09 -26.51
CA ALA A 75 -0.17 12.71 -26.42
C ALA A 75 0.06 11.31 -25.84
N ALA A 76 -0.95 10.70 -25.22
CA ALA A 76 -0.84 9.37 -24.64
C ALA A 76 -0.71 8.29 -25.70
N GLU A 77 0.11 7.27 -25.44
CA GLU A 77 0.33 6.13 -26.32
C GLU A 77 -0.17 4.83 -25.69
N ALA A 78 -0.93 4.05 -26.46
CA ALA A 78 -1.36 2.71 -26.04
C ALA A 78 -0.16 1.76 -25.93
N GLN A 79 -0.09 1.01 -24.83
CA GLN A 79 1.02 0.11 -24.49
C GLN A 79 0.52 -1.34 -24.32
N PRO A 80 0.37 -2.15 -25.38
CA PRO A 80 -0.19 -3.50 -25.30
C PRO A 80 0.52 -4.42 -24.29
N LYS A 81 1.84 -4.26 -24.13
CA LYS A 81 2.65 -5.02 -23.15
C LYS A 81 2.22 -4.81 -21.69
N ILE A 82 1.55 -3.70 -21.40
CA ILE A 82 1.01 -3.42 -20.06
C ILE A 82 -0.13 -4.40 -19.77
N ILE A 83 -1.00 -4.65 -20.73
CA ILE A 83 -2.12 -5.60 -20.59
C ILE A 83 -1.59 -7.02 -20.36
N GLU A 84 -0.59 -7.44 -21.14
CA GLU A 84 0.06 -8.74 -20.95
C GLU A 84 0.64 -8.88 -19.53
N SER A 85 1.23 -7.80 -18.99
CA SER A 85 1.79 -7.78 -17.65
C SER A 85 0.69 -7.85 -16.56
N MET A 86 -0.47 -7.25 -16.81
CA MET A 86 -1.63 -7.32 -15.91
C MET A 86 -2.25 -8.71 -15.85
N GLU A 87 -2.21 -9.47 -16.94
CA GLU A 87 -2.76 -10.84 -17.01
C GLU A 87 -1.86 -11.87 -16.33
N LYS A 88 -0.57 -11.60 -16.20
CA LYS A 88 0.45 -12.52 -15.66
C LYS A 88 1.17 -11.96 -14.43
N PRO A 89 0.46 -11.62 -13.34
CA PRO A 89 1.12 -11.09 -12.15
C PRO A 89 1.97 -12.18 -11.49
N ALA A 90 3.27 -11.88 -11.29
CA ALA A 90 4.25 -12.81 -10.73
C ALA A 90 3.90 -13.28 -9.29
N GLU A 91 3.18 -12.47 -8.52
CA GLU A 91 2.82 -12.77 -7.14
C GLU A 91 1.80 -13.90 -6.98
N LYS A 92 1.00 -14.20 -8.00
CA LYS A 92 -0.03 -15.26 -7.95
C LYS A 92 0.54 -16.68 -8.01
N THR A 93 1.82 -16.85 -8.35
CA THR A 93 2.43 -18.16 -8.61
C THR A 93 3.49 -18.56 -7.60
N LEU A 94 3.94 -17.63 -6.74
CA LEU A 94 5.04 -17.89 -5.82
C LEU A 94 4.56 -18.45 -4.49
N GLN A 95 5.31 -19.41 -3.97
CA GLN A 95 5.19 -19.86 -2.59
C GLN A 95 5.90 -18.89 -1.64
N TRP A 96 5.60 -18.95 -0.33
CA TRP A 96 6.21 -18.04 0.64
C TRP A 96 7.74 -18.09 0.64
N TRP A 97 8.33 -19.27 0.62
CA TRP A 97 9.79 -19.41 0.65
C TRP A 97 10.47 -18.76 -0.55
N GLU A 98 9.85 -18.82 -1.76
CA GLU A 98 10.35 -18.17 -2.97
C GLU A 98 10.21 -16.64 -2.89
N TYR A 99 9.04 -16.18 -2.44
CA TYR A 99 8.77 -14.75 -2.28
C TYR A 99 9.69 -14.14 -1.24
N ARG A 100 9.85 -14.81 -0.09
CA ARG A 100 10.77 -14.40 0.97
C ARG A 100 12.21 -14.27 0.46
N ALA A 101 12.70 -15.26 -0.26
CA ALA A 101 14.07 -15.23 -0.81
C ALA A 101 14.30 -14.04 -1.78
N ARG A 102 13.27 -13.61 -2.50
CA ARG A 102 13.33 -12.43 -3.40
C ARG A 102 13.29 -11.10 -2.63
N MET A 103 12.61 -11.06 -1.50
CA MET A 103 12.39 -9.82 -0.75
C MET A 103 13.45 -9.60 0.35
N LEU A 104 13.90 -10.64 1.03
CA LEU A 104 14.87 -10.54 2.12
C LEU A 104 16.31 -10.77 1.59
N THR A 105 16.77 -9.87 0.76
CA THR A 105 18.13 -9.91 0.22
C THR A 105 19.06 -9.02 1.04
N PRO A 106 20.39 -9.34 1.09
CA PRO A 106 21.37 -8.45 1.72
C PRO A 106 21.25 -7.00 1.24
N LEU A 107 21.04 -6.80 -0.07
CA LEU A 107 20.88 -5.45 -0.65
C LEU A 107 19.73 -4.65 -0.02
N ARG A 108 18.59 -5.30 0.29
CA ARG A 108 17.47 -4.61 0.96
C ARG A 108 17.72 -4.41 2.44
N ILE A 109 18.29 -5.39 3.13
CA ILE A 109 18.57 -5.29 4.56
C ILE A 109 19.62 -4.22 4.82
N ASP A 110 20.75 -4.27 4.10
CA ASP A 110 21.84 -3.29 4.21
C ASP A 110 21.38 -1.89 3.80
N GLY A 111 20.61 -1.80 2.70
CA GLY A 111 20.04 -0.54 2.24
C GLY A 111 19.10 0.11 3.26
N GLY A 112 18.27 -0.69 3.94
CA GLY A 112 17.40 -0.21 5.01
C GLY A 112 18.16 0.26 6.25
N ALA A 113 19.18 -0.51 6.67
CA ALA A 113 20.03 -0.13 7.78
C ALA A 113 20.85 1.13 7.46
N GLN A 114 21.34 1.28 6.24
CA GLN A 114 22.02 2.48 5.78
C GLN A 114 21.09 3.70 5.80
N LEU A 115 19.91 3.59 5.19
CA LEU A 115 18.95 4.68 5.13
C LEU A 115 18.48 5.12 6.54
N TRP A 116 18.35 4.16 7.47
CA TRP A 116 18.06 4.47 8.87
C TRP A 116 19.15 5.34 9.51
N ARG A 117 20.42 4.99 9.32
CA ARG A 117 21.54 5.77 9.88
C ARG A 117 21.61 7.17 9.28
N GLU A 118 21.44 7.28 7.97
CA GLU A 118 21.48 8.55 7.24
C GLU A 118 20.36 9.51 7.64
N HIS A 119 19.18 8.99 7.99
CA HIS A 119 17.99 9.78 8.29
C HIS A 119 17.42 9.53 9.69
N LYS A 120 18.26 9.12 10.63
CA LYS A 120 17.81 8.69 11.96
C LYS A 120 16.92 9.71 12.66
N GLU A 121 17.36 10.98 12.73
CA GLU A 121 16.62 12.04 13.43
C GLU A 121 15.26 12.33 12.78
N LEU A 122 15.21 12.28 11.46
CA LEU A 122 13.98 12.45 10.69
C LEU A 122 13.01 11.28 10.93
N LEU A 123 13.51 10.06 10.86
CA LEU A 123 12.73 8.84 11.11
C LEU A 123 12.18 8.82 12.55
N ASP A 124 12.99 9.15 13.54
CA ASP A 124 12.57 9.19 14.94
C ASP A 124 11.43 10.24 15.15
N ARG A 125 11.55 11.41 14.53
CA ARG A 125 10.53 12.47 14.60
C ARG A 125 9.21 11.97 13.97
N ILE A 126 9.26 11.41 12.76
CA ILE A 126 8.08 10.92 12.05
C ILE A 126 7.46 9.72 12.80
N ALA A 127 8.26 8.81 13.34
CA ALA A 127 7.78 7.69 14.13
C ALA A 127 7.00 8.13 15.37
N ILE A 128 7.44 9.20 16.03
CA ILE A 128 6.75 9.79 17.19
C ILE A 128 5.46 10.48 16.73
N GLU A 129 5.52 11.27 15.67
CA GLU A 129 4.38 12.05 15.15
C GLU A 129 3.24 11.17 14.70
N TYR A 130 3.53 10.14 13.88
CA TYR A 130 2.52 9.25 13.30
C TYR A 130 2.28 7.99 14.12
N GLN A 131 3.04 7.76 15.19
CA GLN A 131 2.96 6.54 16.01
C GLN A 131 3.15 5.27 15.18
N VAL A 132 4.13 5.27 14.25
CA VAL A 132 4.51 4.13 13.41
C VAL A 132 6.00 3.84 13.62
N ALA A 133 6.34 2.57 13.84
CA ALA A 133 7.73 2.20 14.10
C ALA A 133 8.60 2.35 12.84
N PRO A 134 9.82 2.97 12.93
CA PRO A 134 10.67 3.30 11.79
C PRO A 134 11.01 2.11 10.89
N GLU A 135 11.22 0.92 11.48
CA GLU A 135 11.52 -0.30 10.75
C GLU A 135 10.47 -0.65 9.69
N TYR A 136 9.21 -0.33 9.94
CA TYR A 136 8.13 -0.62 8.98
C TYR A 136 8.05 0.41 7.85
N LEU A 137 8.40 1.68 8.11
CA LEU A 137 8.54 2.69 7.08
C LEU A 137 9.59 2.26 6.05
N LEU A 138 10.75 1.83 6.55
CA LEU A 138 11.86 1.37 5.73
C LEU A 138 11.54 0.05 5.02
N ALA A 139 10.85 -0.88 5.68
CA ALA A 139 10.52 -2.16 5.08
C ALA A 139 9.54 -2.02 3.90
N VAL A 140 8.53 -1.14 4.01
CA VAL A 140 7.64 -0.82 2.88
C VAL A 140 8.46 -0.29 1.71
N LEU A 141 9.31 0.73 1.92
CA LEU A 141 10.19 1.29 0.88
C LEU A 141 11.14 0.25 0.27
N GLY A 142 11.67 -0.63 1.13
CA GLY A 142 12.55 -1.72 0.70
C GLY A 142 11.87 -2.72 -0.21
N VAL A 143 10.62 -3.10 0.11
CA VAL A 143 9.82 -4.04 -0.70
C VAL A 143 9.37 -3.38 -2.00
N GLU A 144 8.86 -2.14 -1.95
CA GLU A 144 8.29 -1.44 -3.10
C GLU A 144 9.35 -1.11 -4.16
N THR A 145 10.38 -0.39 -3.77
CA THR A 145 11.28 0.22 -4.76
C THR A 145 12.76 0.04 -4.47
N GLN A 146 13.12 -0.79 -3.47
CA GLN A 146 14.50 -0.84 -2.97
C GLN A 146 15.01 0.57 -2.61
N TYR A 147 14.21 1.29 -1.83
CA TYR A 147 14.52 2.65 -1.37
C TYR A 147 14.64 3.66 -2.52
N GLY A 148 13.65 3.69 -3.40
CA GLY A 148 13.57 4.61 -4.53
C GLY A 148 14.43 4.25 -5.75
N ARG A 149 15.18 3.13 -5.73
CA ARG A 149 16.05 2.74 -6.85
C ARG A 149 15.30 2.22 -8.07
N THR A 150 14.06 1.71 -7.89
CA THR A 150 13.26 1.08 -8.96
C THR A 150 11.81 1.56 -8.90
N THR A 151 11.58 2.81 -9.29
CA THR A 151 10.24 3.45 -9.22
C THR A 151 9.35 3.19 -10.43
N GLY A 152 9.84 2.42 -11.41
CA GLY A 152 9.14 2.12 -12.65
C GLY A 152 9.70 2.89 -13.86
N LYS A 153 9.36 2.42 -15.06
CA LYS A 153 9.92 2.93 -16.33
C LYS A 153 8.87 3.42 -17.33
N TYR A 154 7.61 3.15 -17.04
CA TYR A 154 6.50 3.51 -17.94
C TYR A 154 6.10 4.96 -17.71
N HIS A 155 5.67 5.67 -18.74
CA HIS A 155 4.92 6.91 -18.54
C HIS A 155 3.59 6.56 -17.88
N VAL A 156 3.29 7.23 -16.77
CA VAL A 156 2.08 6.95 -15.99
C VAL A 156 0.84 7.26 -16.80
N LEU A 157 0.90 8.32 -17.62
CA LEU A 157 -0.17 8.69 -18.55
C LEU A 157 -0.50 7.52 -19.51
N ASP A 158 0.53 6.96 -20.17
CA ASP A 158 0.35 5.86 -21.12
C ASP A 158 -0.21 4.61 -20.43
N ALA A 159 0.36 4.28 -19.26
CA ALA A 159 -0.04 3.12 -18.49
C ALA A 159 -1.51 3.21 -18.05
N LEU A 160 -1.90 4.32 -17.45
CA LEU A 160 -3.26 4.51 -16.97
C LEU A 160 -4.26 4.66 -18.12
N SER A 161 -3.90 5.36 -19.22
CA SER A 161 -4.76 5.47 -20.40
C SER A 161 -5.00 4.12 -21.07
N THR A 162 -3.94 3.30 -21.22
CA THR A 162 -4.07 1.94 -21.76
C THR A 162 -5.02 1.10 -20.91
N LEU A 163 -4.85 1.09 -19.59
CA LEU A 163 -5.68 0.30 -18.70
C LEU A 163 -7.10 0.87 -18.53
N ALA A 164 -7.27 2.19 -18.68
CA ALA A 164 -8.56 2.87 -18.60
C ALA A 164 -9.46 2.61 -19.82
N PHE A 165 -8.87 2.50 -21.00
CA PHE A 165 -9.65 2.46 -22.23
C PHE A 165 -9.56 1.14 -22.98
N ASP A 166 -8.50 0.36 -22.76
CA ASP A 166 -8.23 -0.87 -23.51
C ASP A 166 -8.13 -2.12 -22.65
N TYR A 167 -8.40 -2.01 -21.32
CA TYR A 167 -8.45 -3.16 -20.40
C TYR A 167 -9.81 -3.27 -19.70
N PRO A 168 -10.84 -3.85 -20.37
CA PRO A 168 -12.23 -3.84 -19.90
C PRO A 168 -12.43 -4.40 -18.49
N ALA A 169 -11.66 -5.42 -18.10
CA ALA A 169 -11.78 -6.10 -16.81
C ALA A 169 -11.68 -5.16 -15.60
N ARG A 170 -10.89 -4.07 -15.72
CA ARG A 170 -10.67 -3.08 -14.65
C ARG A 170 -10.74 -1.63 -15.15
N ALA A 171 -11.31 -1.40 -16.32
CA ALA A 171 -11.41 -0.06 -16.90
C ALA A 171 -12.03 0.99 -15.96
N PRO A 172 -13.11 0.73 -15.20
CA PRO A 172 -13.68 1.72 -14.28
C PRO A 172 -12.67 2.17 -13.20
N PHE A 173 -11.91 1.24 -12.63
CA PHE A 173 -10.87 1.55 -11.66
C PHE A 173 -9.77 2.42 -12.27
N PHE A 174 -9.24 2.03 -13.43
CA PHE A 174 -8.15 2.78 -14.06
C PHE A 174 -8.58 4.12 -14.64
N ARG A 175 -9.85 4.29 -15.06
CA ARG A 175 -10.40 5.61 -15.42
C ARG A 175 -10.41 6.55 -14.21
N LYS A 176 -10.80 6.04 -13.03
CA LYS A 176 -10.73 6.82 -11.80
C LYS A 176 -9.28 7.23 -11.51
N GLU A 177 -8.33 6.28 -11.54
CA GLU A 177 -6.92 6.58 -11.28
C GLU A 177 -6.31 7.54 -12.32
N LEU A 178 -6.71 7.46 -13.60
CA LEU A 178 -6.29 8.41 -14.62
C LEU A 178 -6.82 9.82 -14.33
N GLY A 179 -8.07 9.95 -13.88
CA GLY A 179 -8.63 11.22 -13.45
C GLY A 179 -7.88 11.81 -12.25
N GLU A 180 -7.61 10.98 -11.24
CA GLU A 180 -6.82 11.36 -10.07
C GLU A 180 -5.38 11.76 -10.46
N PHE A 181 -4.79 11.10 -11.47
CA PHE A 181 -3.47 11.45 -11.99
C PHE A 181 -3.44 12.84 -12.64
N LEU A 182 -4.41 13.15 -13.47
CA LEU A 182 -4.50 14.47 -14.13
C LEU A 182 -4.72 15.58 -13.09
N LEU A 183 -5.55 15.35 -12.09
CA LEU A 183 -5.75 16.29 -10.98
C LEU A 183 -4.47 16.45 -10.15
N LEU A 184 -3.81 15.35 -9.80
CA LEU A 184 -2.55 15.36 -9.06
C LEU A 184 -1.46 16.16 -9.78
N THR A 185 -1.27 15.91 -11.08
CA THR A 185 -0.24 16.61 -11.86
C THR A 185 -0.52 18.12 -11.95
N HIS A 186 -1.79 18.50 -12.00
CA HIS A 186 -2.18 19.91 -11.95
C HIS A 186 -1.92 20.52 -10.56
N GLU A 187 -2.29 19.82 -9.48
CA GLU A 187 -2.08 20.26 -8.08
C GLU A 187 -0.61 20.42 -7.72
N GLU A 188 0.23 19.46 -8.15
CA GLU A 188 1.66 19.44 -7.82
C GLU A 188 2.54 20.15 -8.87
N GLY A 189 1.95 20.72 -9.93
CA GLY A 189 2.71 21.38 -11.00
C GLY A 189 3.61 20.42 -11.78
N LEU A 190 3.26 19.12 -11.84
CA LEU A 190 4.01 18.11 -12.57
C LEU A 190 3.59 18.10 -14.05
N ASP A 191 4.55 17.82 -14.93
CA ASP A 191 4.23 17.55 -16.33
C ASP A 191 3.73 16.11 -16.50
N PRO A 192 2.43 15.89 -16.84
CA PRO A 192 1.86 14.56 -16.97
C PRO A 192 2.53 13.71 -18.04
N LEU A 193 3.23 14.31 -19.00
CA LEU A 193 3.92 13.58 -20.07
C LEU A 193 5.26 12.98 -19.62
N THR A 194 5.83 13.46 -18.51
CA THR A 194 7.16 13.05 -18.05
C THR A 194 7.14 12.16 -16.83
N VAL A 195 6.04 12.14 -16.06
CA VAL A 195 5.93 11.32 -14.84
C VAL A 195 6.07 9.84 -15.18
N ARG A 196 7.01 9.17 -14.48
CA ARG A 196 7.26 7.72 -14.63
C ARG A 196 6.83 6.93 -13.42
N GLY A 197 6.43 5.69 -13.68
CA GLY A 197 5.95 4.77 -12.66
C GLY A 197 5.91 3.32 -13.13
N SER A 198 5.14 2.49 -12.41
CA SER A 198 4.93 1.09 -12.78
C SER A 198 4.03 0.94 -13.99
N TYR A 199 3.96 -0.28 -14.54
CA TYR A 199 3.02 -0.62 -15.61
C TYR A 199 1.54 -0.46 -15.20
N ALA A 200 1.24 -0.41 -13.91
CA ALA A 200 -0.11 -0.18 -13.38
C ALA A 200 -0.37 1.28 -12.96
N GLY A 201 0.58 2.19 -13.19
CA GLY A 201 0.44 3.61 -12.87
C GLY A 201 0.79 3.99 -11.43
N ALA A 202 1.43 3.11 -10.66
CA ALA A 202 1.94 3.43 -9.33
C ALA A 202 3.22 4.27 -9.42
N MET A 203 3.40 5.25 -8.51
CA MET A 203 4.39 6.32 -8.63
C MET A 203 5.28 6.48 -7.40
N GLY A 204 6.47 7.03 -7.64
CA GLY A 204 7.42 7.44 -6.60
C GLY A 204 8.03 6.27 -5.81
N ALA A 205 8.79 6.59 -4.77
CA ALA A 205 9.43 5.60 -3.91
C ALA A 205 8.43 4.70 -3.16
N LEU A 206 7.22 5.20 -2.93
CA LEU A 206 6.12 4.52 -2.24
C LEU A 206 5.21 3.70 -3.17
N GLN A 207 5.37 3.79 -4.48
CA GLN A 207 4.47 3.15 -5.45
C GLN A 207 2.98 3.45 -5.15
N PHE A 208 2.68 4.69 -4.77
CA PHE A 208 1.30 5.11 -4.59
C PHE A 208 0.57 5.21 -5.92
N MET A 209 -0.66 4.68 -5.95
CA MET A 209 -1.60 5.03 -7.02
C MET A 209 -1.96 6.52 -6.92
N PRO A 210 -2.36 7.19 -8.02
CA PRO A 210 -2.69 8.62 -7.99
C PRO A 210 -3.68 9.02 -6.91
N SER A 211 -4.74 8.25 -6.71
CA SER A 211 -5.71 8.48 -5.64
C SER A 211 -5.09 8.38 -4.24
N SER A 212 -4.18 7.43 -4.04
CA SER A 212 -3.45 7.28 -2.78
C SER A 212 -2.47 8.44 -2.55
N TYR A 213 -1.79 8.90 -3.61
CA TYR A 213 -0.91 10.04 -3.54
C TYR A 213 -1.70 11.29 -3.09
N ARG A 214 -2.79 11.63 -3.77
CA ARG A 214 -3.62 12.79 -3.41
C ARG A 214 -4.15 12.73 -1.99
N ARG A 215 -4.52 11.52 -1.53
CA ARG A 215 -5.16 11.33 -0.23
C ARG A 215 -4.17 11.23 0.94
N TYR A 216 -3.05 10.56 0.75
CA TYR A 216 -2.17 10.16 1.86
C TYR A 216 -0.79 10.80 1.83
N ALA A 217 -0.34 11.35 0.69
CA ALA A 217 0.93 12.03 0.64
C ALA A 217 0.93 13.29 1.51
N VAL A 218 2.01 13.48 2.25
CA VAL A 218 2.24 14.57 3.19
C VAL A 218 3.34 15.47 2.64
N ASN A 219 3.19 16.78 2.80
CA ASN A 219 4.23 17.78 2.60
C ASN A 219 4.87 18.05 3.98
N ALA A 220 5.92 17.32 4.30
CA ALA A 220 6.51 17.31 5.64
C ALA A 220 7.59 18.36 5.84
N ASP A 221 8.15 18.88 4.76
CA ASP A 221 9.14 19.95 4.76
C ASP A 221 8.54 21.35 4.53
N HIS A 222 7.20 21.40 4.28
CA HIS A 222 6.45 22.62 3.95
C HIS A 222 6.92 23.31 2.65
N ALA A 223 7.47 22.55 1.71
CA ALA A 223 7.77 23.03 0.34
C ALA A 223 6.51 23.44 -0.42
N ALA A 224 6.66 23.87 -1.68
CA ALA A 224 5.51 24.25 -2.49
C ALA A 224 4.65 23.04 -2.89
N THR A 225 5.27 21.87 -3.04
CA THR A 225 4.65 20.62 -3.54
C THR A 225 5.21 19.43 -2.77
N ARG A 226 4.51 18.30 -2.87
CA ARG A 226 4.96 17.01 -2.29
C ARG A 226 5.86 16.28 -3.30
N ASP A 227 7.03 15.79 -2.85
CA ASP A 227 7.95 15.02 -3.69
C ASP A 227 8.16 13.60 -3.13
N LEU A 228 7.44 12.61 -3.70
CA LEU A 228 7.60 11.21 -3.32
C LEU A 228 8.69 10.47 -4.14
N TRP A 229 9.53 11.21 -4.89
CA TRP A 229 10.68 10.64 -5.61
C TRP A 229 12.00 10.93 -4.91
N ASN A 230 12.18 12.16 -4.38
CA ASN A 230 13.47 12.64 -3.94
C ASN A 230 13.48 13.20 -2.51
N ASP A 231 12.34 13.62 -1.94
CA ASP A 231 12.27 14.19 -0.60
C ASP A 231 11.97 13.12 0.45
N TRP A 232 12.96 12.81 1.27
CA TRP A 232 12.82 11.79 2.32
C TRP A 232 11.86 12.20 3.44
N ALA A 233 11.67 13.50 3.70
CA ALA A 233 10.69 13.93 4.70
C ALA A 233 9.28 13.63 4.23
N ASP A 234 8.95 13.98 2.99
CA ASP A 234 7.67 13.68 2.37
C ASP A 234 7.43 12.17 2.23
N ILE A 235 8.46 11.43 1.79
CA ILE A 235 8.39 9.98 1.60
C ILE A 235 8.09 9.27 2.93
N PHE A 236 8.87 9.54 3.99
CA PHE A 236 8.66 8.87 5.29
C PHE A 236 7.36 9.29 5.95
N ALA A 237 7.01 10.59 5.92
CA ALA A 237 5.75 11.06 6.48
C ALA A 237 4.55 10.48 5.74
N SER A 238 4.62 10.33 4.42
CA SER A 238 3.53 9.80 3.61
C SER A 238 3.26 8.31 3.87
N VAL A 239 4.30 7.47 3.98
CA VAL A 239 4.10 6.06 4.34
C VAL A 239 3.61 5.93 5.78
N ALA A 240 4.13 6.76 6.70
CA ALA A 240 3.69 6.77 8.10
C ALA A 240 2.22 7.20 8.21
N ASN A 241 1.82 8.27 7.52
CA ASN A 241 0.44 8.73 7.45
C ASN A 241 -0.48 7.65 6.88
N TYR A 242 -0.07 6.97 5.81
CA TYR A 242 -0.85 5.87 5.24
C TYR A 242 -1.14 4.78 6.28
N LEU A 243 -0.11 4.25 6.94
CA LEU A 243 -0.28 3.20 7.95
C LEU A 243 -1.10 3.69 9.15
N HIS A 244 -0.87 4.93 9.61
CA HIS A 244 -1.62 5.57 10.70
C HIS A 244 -3.11 5.68 10.37
N GLN A 245 -3.46 6.18 9.17
CA GLN A 245 -4.85 6.34 8.72
C GLN A 245 -5.61 5.01 8.62
N TYR A 246 -4.91 3.90 8.38
CA TYR A 246 -5.48 2.55 8.39
C TYR A 246 -5.50 1.89 9.76
N GLY A 247 -5.18 2.63 10.84
CA GLY A 247 -5.31 2.16 12.22
C GLY A 247 -4.11 1.35 12.72
N TRP A 248 -2.89 1.77 12.31
CA TRP A 248 -1.68 1.23 12.92
C TRP A 248 -1.67 1.46 14.43
N GLN A 249 -1.33 0.43 15.19
CA GLN A 249 -1.23 0.47 16.64
C GLN A 249 0.25 0.44 17.04
N TYR A 250 0.75 1.56 17.55
CA TYR A 250 2.16 1.67 17.98
C TYR A 250 2.51 0.66 19.06
N GLY A 251 3.62 -0.05 18.89
CA GLY A 251 4.08 -1.07 19.83
C GLY A 251 3.29 -2.38 19.82
N ALA A 252 2.16 -2.46 19.11
CA ALA A 252 1.44 -3.72 18.98
C ALA A 252 2.14 -4.65 17.95
N PRO A 253 2.08 -5.99 18.18
CA PRO A 253 2.68 -6.94 17.27
C PRO A 253 1.98 -6.93 15.90
N VAL A 254 2.74 -7.23 14.85
CA VAL A 254 2.23 -7.39 13.49
C VAL A 254 1.79 -8.84 13.27
N LEU A 255 2.67 -9.78 13.54
CA LEU A 255 2.40 -11.21 13.46
C LEU A 255 3.19 -11.99 14.49
N ALA A 256 2.81 -13.25 14.69
CA ALA A 256 3.56 -14.23 15.48
C ALA A 256 3.68 -15.53 14.70
N ASP A 257 4.79 -16.26 14.89
CA ASP A 257 4.94 -17.61 14.38
C ASP A 257 4.00 -18.56 15.13
N ALA A 258 3.51 -19.58 14.42
CA ALA A 258 2.57 -20.53 14.97
C ALA A 258 2.91 -21.96 14.52
N GLN A 259 2.79 -22.90 15.45
CA GLN A 259 2.98 -24.33 15.20
C GLN A 259 1.66 -25.07 15.36
N LEU A 260 1.27 -25.82 14.35
CA LEU A 260 0.11 -26.72 14.45
C LEU A 260 0.52 -28.00 15.17
N VAL A 261 -0.21 -28.34 16.24
CA VAL A 261 -0.04 -29.57 17.00
C VAL A 261 -1.17 -30.54 16.63
N GLY A 262 -0.80 -31.76 16.27
CA GLY A 262 -1.75 -32.80 15.86
C GLY A 262 -1.64 -33.18 14.38
N VAL A 263 -2.57 -34.01 13.95
CA VAL A 263 -2.64 -34.52 12.56
C VAL A 263 -3.62 -33.65 11.78
N GLY A 264 -3.19 -33.12 10.65
CA GLY A 264 -4.05 -32.32 9.74
C GLY A 264 -3.37 -31.07 9.26
N ALA A 265 -4.09 -30.30 8.45
CA ALA A 265 -3.70 -28.98 7.99
C ALA A 265 -4.85 -27.99 8.23
N LEU A 266 -4.52 -26.77 8.54
CA LEU A 266 -5.50 -25.67 8.60
C LEU A 266 -5.48 -24.95 7.25
N THR A 267 -6.65 -24.62 6.75
CA THR A 267 -6.79 -23.82 5.51
C THR A 267 -6.87 -22.35 5.92
N PRO A 268 -5.91 -21.51 5.51
CA PRO A 268 -6.02 -20.08 5.67
C PRO A 268 -7.24 -19.54 4.91
N PRO A 269 -7.86 -18.44 5.36
CA PRO A 269 -8.99 -17.83 4.66
C PRO A 269 -8.55 -17.24 3.32
N GLU A 270 -9.44 -17.27 2.33
CA GLU A 270 -9.20 -16.66 1.00
C GLU A 270 -9.12 -15.12 1.09
N HIS A 271 -9.88 -14.53 2.01
CA HIS A 271 -9.91 -13.09 2.21
C HIS A 271 -9.25 -12.69 3.53
N ILE A 272 -8.42 -11.66 3.47
CA ILE A 272 -7.74 -11.14 4.64
C ILE A 272 -8.71 -10.31 5.47
N SER A 273 -9.01 -10.81 6.66
CA SER A 273 -9.86 -10.14 7.66
C SER A 273 -9.54 -10.67 9.04
N LEU A 274 -9.72 -9.85 10.06
CA LEU A 274 -9.54 -10.23 11.48
C LEU A 274 -10.83 -10.87 12.03
N ASN A 275 -11.30 -11.91 11.37
CA ASN A 275 -12.57 -12.59 11.70
C ASN A 275 -12.42 -13.71 12.71
N ASP A 276 -11.21 -14.02 13.12
CA ASP A 276 -10.88 -15.04 14.12
C ASP A 276 -10.43 -14.37 15.42
N SER A 277 -10.24 -15.16 16.46
CA SER A 277 -9.56 -14.73 17.67
C SER A 277 -8.36 -15.63 17.96
N LEU A 278 -7.40 -15.14 18.72
CA LEU A 278 -6.24 -15.91 19.11
C LEU A 278 -6.64 -17.19 19.85
N GLY A 279 -7.64 -17.12 20.75
CA GLY A 279 -8.17 -18.28 21.46
C GLY A 279 -8.85 -19.29 20.55
N ALA A 280 -9.61 -18.85 19.54
CA ALA A 280 -10.22 -19.74 18.57
C ALA A 280 -9.15 -20.45 17.70
N LEU A 281 -8.07 -19.77 17.36
CA LEU A 281 -6.94 -20.38 16.65
C LEU A 281 -6.19 -21.39 17.53
N ARG A 282 -5.97 -21.07 18.81
CA ARG A 282 -5.39 -22.00 19.79
C ARG A 282 -6.27 -23.24 20.00
N ALA A 283 -7.60 -23.07 20.07
CA ALA A 283 -8.55 -24.18 20.17
C ALA A 283 -8.52 -25.11 18.95
N ARG A 284 -8.05 -24.63 17.79
CA ARG A 284 -7.84 -25.44 16.56
C ARG A 284 -6.46 -26.11 16.53
N GLY A 285 -5.73 -26.09 17.63
CA GLY A 285 -4.45 -26.78 17.81
C GLY A 285 -3.22 -25.93 17.45
N LEU A 286 -3.35 -24.62 17.29
CA LEU A 286 -2.18 -23.74 17.07
C LEU A 286 -1.54 -23.34 18.41
N ILE A 287 -0.25 -23.61 18.54
CA ILE A 287 0.61 -22.97 19.53
C ILE A 287 1.14 -21.71 18.91
N VAL A 288 0.83 -20.56 19.49
CA VAL A 288 1.21 -19.25 18.99
C VAL A 288 2.10 -18.57 20.02
N ASP A 289 3.31 -18.18 19.60
CA ASP A 289 4.29 -17.53 20.47
C ASP A 289 3.92 -16.05 20.68
N THR A 290 3.02 -15.83 21.61
CA THR A 290 2.59 -14.47 22.00
C THR A 290 1.94 -14.48 23.38
N ALA A 291 2.14 -13.39 24.13
CA ALA A 291 1.50 -13.13 25.42
C ALA A 291 0.13 -12.42 25.28
N LEU A 292 -0.35 -12.18 24.05
CA LEU A 292 -1.64 -11.53 23.86
C LEU A 292 -2.81 -12.39 24.37
N PRO A 293 -3.90 -11.75 24.85
CA PRO A 293 -5.06 -12.46 25.37
C PRO A 293 -5.83 -13.19 24.27
N ASP A 294 -6.54 -14.26 24.62
CA ASP A 294 -7.32 -15.08 23.68
C ASP A 294 -8.43 -14.32 22.94
N THR A 295 -8.87 -13.18 23.49
CA THR A 295 -9.86 -12.31 22.85
C THR A 295 -9.30 -11.45 21.75
N THR A 296 -7.97 -11.44 21.53
CA THR A 296 -7.32 -10.62 20.50
C THR A 296 -7.80 -11.04 19.11
N PRO A 297 -8.32 -10.09 18.30
CA PRO A 297 -8.64 -10.36 16.89
C PRO A 297 -7.41 -10.83 16.12
N ALA A 298 -7.57 -11.88 15.35
CA ALA A 298 -6.47 -12.57 14.70
C ALA A 298 -6.85 -13.10 13.31
N LEU A 299 -5.84 -13.40 12.52
CA LEU A 299 -5.93 -13.94 11.17
C LEU A 299 -4.95 -15.10 11.03
N LEU A 300 -5.44 -16.27 10.58
CA LEU A 300 -4.58 -17.40 10.22
C LEU A 300 -3.90 -17.13 8.87
N ILE A 301 -2.58 -17.28 8.83
CA ILE A 301 -1.75 -17.09 7.63
C ILE A 301 -1.01 -18.38 7.33
N GLY A 302 -1.13 -18.88 6.10
CA GLY A 302 -0.30 -19.96 5.58
C GLY A 302 1.02 -19.43 5.03
N ALA A 303 2.11 -20.05 5.41
CA ALA A 303 3.44 -19.71 4.94
C ALA A 303 4.12 -20.98 4.38
N GLN A 304 3.76 -21.33 3.13
CA GLN A 304 4.29 -22.51 2.45
C GLN A 304 5.82 -22.44 2.34
N GLN A 305 6.50 -23.37 2.98
CA GLN A 305 7.92 -23.65 2.79
C GLN A 305 8.11 -24.64 1.63
N GLN A 306 9.36 -25.03 1.34
CA GLN A 306 9.63 -25.98 0.24
C GLN A 306 8.82 -27.27 0.38
N ASP A 307 8.87 -27.91 1.55
CA ASP A 307 8.33 -29.25 1.76
C ASP A 307 7.17 -29.29 2.78
N VAL A 308 6.90 -28.17 3.49
CA VAL A 308 5.93 -28.15 4.58
C VAL A 308 5.16 -26.83 4.63
N MET A 309 3.88 -26.91 4.98
CA MET A 309 3.10 -25.74 5.33
C MET A 309 3.46 -25.31 6.75
N SER A 310 3.99 -24.11 6.91
CA SER A 310 4.08 -23.44 8.21
C SER A 310 2.95 -22.42 8.37
N TYR A 311 2.71 -22.01 9.61
CA TYR A 311 1.64 -21.09 9.93
C TYR A 311 2.17 -19.88 10.68
N ARG A 312 1.49 -18.75 10.49
CA ARG A 312 1.65 -17.52 11.25
C ARG A 312 0.27 -16.99 11.65
N VAL A 313 0.24 -16.17 12.66
CA VAL A 313 -0.98 -15.47 13.08
C VAL A 313 -0.75 -13.97 12.95
N GLY A 314 -1.55 -13.32 12.11
CA GLY A 314 -1.53 -11.88 11.90
C GLY A 314 -2.49 -11.18 12.85
N PHE A 315 -2.12 -9.95 13.27
CA PHE A 315 -2.89 -9.06 14.13
C PHE A 315 -3.27 -7.77 13.43
N GLN A 316 -3.76 -6.76 14.15
CA GLN A 316 -4.19 -5.49 13.59
C GLN A 316 -3.14 -4.85 12.65
N ASN A 317 -1.89 -4.77 13.07
CA ASN A 317 -0.85 -4.15 12.24
C ASN A 317 -0.52 -4.97 10.98
N PHE A 318 -0.69 -6.28 10.99
CA PHE A 318 -0.61 -7.09 9.78
C PHE A 318 -1.75 -6.74 8.81
N TYR A 319 -2.97 -6.64 9.33
CA TYR A 319 -4.11 -6.19 8.53
C TYR A 319 -3.87 -4.80 7.92
N VAL A 320 -3.30 -3.86 8.68
CA VAL A 320 -2.95 -2.53 8.17
C VAL A 320 -1.95 -2.61 7.01
N ILE A 321 -0.89 -3.43 7.12
CA ILE A 321 0.06 -3.62 6.00
C ILE A 321 -0.67 -4.17 4.77
N THR A 322 -1.65 -5.07 4.94
CA THR A 322 -2.42 -5.59 3.80
C THR A 322 -3.34 -4.56 3.15
N ARG A 323 -3.49 -3.37 3.70
CA ARG A 323 -4.19 -2.26 3.03
C ARG A 323 -3.31 -1.60 1.97
N TYR A 324 -1.99 -1.71 2.14
CA TYR A 324 -1.02 -1.26 1.13
C TYR A 324 -0.99 -2.20 -0.08
N ASN A 325 -0.90 -3.49 0.19
CA ASN A 325 -1.01 -4.56 -0.81
C ASN A 325 -1.73 -5.76 -0.18
N THR A 326 -2.82 -6.21 -0.80
CA THR A 326 -3.70 -7.26 -0.26
C THR A 326 -3.08 -8.66 -0.20
N SER A 327 -1.84 -8.85 -0.70
CA SER A 327 -1.12 -10.11 -0.64
C SER A 327 -0.62 -10.41 0.79
N PRO A 328 -0.95 -11.56 1.40
CA PRO A 328 -0.35 -11.97 2.66
C PRO A 328 1.16 -12.19 2.54
N LEU A 329 1.67 -12.59 1.37
CA LEU A 329 3.10 -12.73 1.10
C LEU A 329 3.81 -11.37 1.22
N TYR A 330 3.20 -10.32 0.67
CA TYR A 330 3.70 -8.95 0.81
C TYR A 330 3.79 -8.53 2.27
N ALA A 331 2.71 -8.68 3.03
CA ALA A 331 2.69 -8.26 4.43
C ALA A 331 3.67 -9.04 5.31
N MET A 332 3.84 -10.35 5.06
CA MET A 332 4.89 -11.14 5.70
C MET A 332 6.31 -10.65 5.34
N ALA A 333 6.55 -10.32 4.07
CA ALA A 333 7.85 -9.83 3.63
C ALA A 333 8.19 -8.45 4.22
N VAL A 334 7.21 -7.53 4.29
CA VAL A 334 7.40 -6.25 4.98
C VAL A 334 7.77 -6.46 6.45
N HIS A 335 7.07 -7.35 7.16
CA HIS A 335 7.40 -7.65 8.55
C HIS A 335 8.79 -8.27 8.70
N ASP A 336 9.09 -9.33 7.96
CA ASP A 336 10.37 -10.03 8.07
C ASP A 336 11.54 -9.10 7.69
N LEU A 337 11.37 -8.22 6.69
CA LEU A 337 12.37 -7.22 6.32
C LEU A 337 12.56 -6.17 7.43
N ALA A 338 11.46 -5.69 8.03
CA ALA A 338 11.52 -4.76 9.15
C ALA A 338 12.33 -5.34 10.32
N MET A 339 12.08 -6.60 10.67
CA MET A 339 12.81 -7.28 11.74
C MET A 339 14.28 -7.52 11.38
N ALA A 340 14.59 -7.86 10.12
CA ALA A 340 15.96 -8.04 9.66
C ALA A 340 16.79 -6.74 9.71
N ILE A 341 16.20 -5.61 9.28
CA ILE A 341 16.83 -4.28 9.37
C ILE A 341 17.11 -3.93 10.84
N LYS A 342 16.13 -4.11 11.72
CA LYS A 342 16.26 -3.83 13.14
C LYS A 342 17.33 -4.70 13.82
N GLN A 343 17.38 -5.98 13.47
CA GLN A 343 18.40 -6.93 13.98
C GLN A 343 19.81 -6.51 13.56
N GLN A 344 20.01 -6.12 12.30
CA GLN A 344 21.30 -5.67 11.80
C GLN A 344 21.80 -4.42 12.56
N LEU A 345 20.93 -3.43 12.76
CA LEU A 345 21.28 -2.23 13.54
C LEU A 345 21.60 -2.55 15.00
N GLY A 346 20.88 -3.49 15.61
CA GLY A 346 21.18 -3.95 16.97
C GLY A 346 22.52 -4.68 17.10
N GLN A 347 22.92 -5.45 16.11
CA GLN A 347 24.22 -6.13 16.07
C GLN A 347 25.38 -5.14 15.89
N GLU A 348 25.23 -4.12 15.04
CA GLU A 348 26.25 -3.10 14.82
C GLU A 348 26.46 -2.22 16.06
N ALA A 349 25.39 -1.92 16.82
CA ALA A 349 25.48 -1.15 18.07
C ALA A 349 26.14 -1.92 19.23
N ALA A 350 26.26 -3.25 19.10
CA ALA A 350 26.89 -4.12 20.10
C ALA A 350 28.38 -4.37 19.85
N LEU A 351 28.95 -3.94 18.71
CA LEU A 351 30.37 -4.00 18.35
C LEU A 351 31.08 -2.68 18.64
#